data_89f015a5a121c8cedea6488f28e4b233
#
_entry.id   89f015a5a121c8cedea6488f28e4b233
#
_cell.length_a   1.000
_cell.length_b   1.000
_cell.length_c   1.000
_cell.angle_alpha   90.00
_cell.angle_beta   90.00
_cell.angle_gamma   90.00
#
_symmetry.space_group_name_H-M   'P 1'
#
loop_
_entity.id
_entity.type
_entity.pdbx_description
1 polymer ?
#
loop_
_entity_poly.entity_id
_entity_poly.type
_entity_poly.pdbx_seq_one_letter_code
_entity_poly.pdbx_strand_id
1 'polypeptide(L)'
;MVSKKLAIDVLNEALATGADYAEIFYEDSHSYSLSIENGKVETSSSNIMNGVGLRLLKENQCVYGYTNDLSRKGLISLAQSLRSSFKGERILTVTKLDMIRVKNRNPIKRSYDDVSREEKIALVREGIAEIEALKDPRIVRYIGSFGNNHRFVAVFNSKGKWFKRDTEFARLVYSVIAMDQNGYETGFEGPGCQSDISYFRTVVNPKDAAKKAAKTALMMLEAKECPSGKMPVVIGNGWGGVLFHEACGHPLEASAISRGLSCFSGKEGEMIASPLVSAVDDSTIPQGWGSIDIDDEGNPGTKRLLIKNGKLVNYMIDDFNGRRMNREGNGSCRRQNYRYCPTSRMSNTYICPGKSTPEEIIAATKLGLYAVGFNGGSVDPTTGEFNFGCSEAYIIRDGKICEPVKGATLIGHGDEILKHIDMVGNDLALGQGMCGAASGSIRTNVGQPTLRISEITVGGRGGELK
;
A
#
# COMPACT_ATOMS: atom_id res chain seq x y z
N MET A 1 -14.75 23.30 7.20
CA MET A 1 -13.88 23.40 5.99
C MET A 1 -13.29 24.80 5.90
N VAL A 2 -12.02 24.94 5.51
CA VAL A 2 -11.35 26.23 5.26
C VAL A 2 -12.03 26.91 4.05
N SER A 3 -12.44 28.19 4.22
CA SER A 3 -13.03 28.94 3.10
C SER A 3 -11.95 29.40 2.11
N LYS A 4 -12.32 29.59 0.82
CA LYS A 4 -11.37 30.06 -0.19
C LYS A 4 -10.70 31.38 0.19
N LYS A 5 -11.47 32.33 0.78
CA LYS A 5 -10.95 33.63 1.23
C LYS A 5 -9.85 33.40 2.31
N LEU A 6 -10.14 32.60 3.31
CA LEU A 6 -9.17 32.29 4.37
C LEU A 6 -7.95 31.54 3.81
N ALA A 7 -8.15 30.62 2.87
CA ALA A 7 -7.05 29.92 2.21
C ALA A 7 -6.11 30.89 1.46
N ILE A 8 -6.67 31.87 0.73
CA ILE A 8 -5.88 32.93 0.06
C ILE A 8 -5.08 33.75 1.07
N ASP A 9 -5.71 34.15 2.18
CA ASP A 9 -5.03 34.93 3.23
C ASP A 9 -3.86 34.16 3.83
N VAL A 10 -4.06 32.87 4.16
CA VAL A 10 -3.04 31.99 4.76
C VAL A 10 -1.91 31.71 3.76
N LEU A 11 -2.23 31.43 2.48
CA LEU A 11 -1.22 31.23 1.44
C LEU A 11 -0.35 32.46 1.24
N ASN A 12 -0.97 33.66 1.20
CA ASN A 12 -0.24 34.91 1.06
C ASN A 12 0.64 35.22 2.29
N GLU A 13 0.16 34.90 3.49
CA GLU A 13 0.97 35.01 4.70
C GLU A 13 2.19 34.07 4.65
N ALA A 14 1.97 32.82 4.23
CA ALA A 14 3.02 31.82 4.09
C ALA A 14 4.11 32.21 3.05
N LEU A 15 3.73 32.90 1.98
CA LEU A 15 4.62 33.33 0.90
C LEU A 15 5.41 34.64 1.21
N ALA A 16 5.16 35.28 2.34
CA ALA A 16 5.66 36.64 2.59
C ALA A 16 7.18 36.76 2.71
N THR A 17 7.92 35.67 2.94
CA THR A 17 9.39 35.65 3.13
C THR A 17 10.13 34.88 2.02
N GLY A 18 9.57 34.88 0.80
CA GLY A 18 10.26 34.36 -0.39
C GLY A 18 10.13 32.87 -0.63
N ALA A 19 9.14 32.20 -0.02
CA ALA A 19 8.72 30.87 -0.46
C ALA A 19 8.21 30.92 -1.91
N ASP A 20 8.56 29.95 -2.74
CA ASP A 20 8.14 29.85 -4.14
C ASP A 20 6.87 29.00 -4.32
N TYR A 21 6.49 28.26 -3.29
CA TYR A 21 5.26 27.46 -3.25
C TYR A 21 4.72 27.35 -1.83
N ALA A 22 3.40 27.36 -1.70
CA ALA A 22 2.69 27.07 -0.47
C ALA A 22 1.45 26.22 -0.76
N GLU A 23 1.12 25.31 0.16
CA GLU A 23 -0.02 24.39 0.04
C GLU A 23 -0.67 24.18 1.40
N ILE A 24 -2.00 24.34 1.42
CA ILE A 24 -2.87 24.02 2.55
C ILE A 24 -3.54 22.67 2.23
N PHE A 25 -3.40 21.71 3.12
CA PHE A 25 -4.09 20.43 3.10
C PHE A 25 -5.06 20.40 4.28
N TYR A 26 -6.36 20.58 4.01
CA TYR A 26 -7.43 20.42 4.99
C TYR A 26 -7.94 18.99 4.95
N GLU A 27 -8.14 18.39 6.12
CA GLU A 27 -8.73 17.07 6.28
C GLU A 27 -9.81 17.07 7.35
N ASP A 28 -10.90 16.36 7.04
CA ASP A 28 -11.96 15.98 7.97
C ASP A 28 -12.26 14.51 7.71
N SER A 29 -11.99 13.66 8.68
CA SER A 29 -12.19 12.23 8.52
C SER A 29 -12.81 11.58 9.74
N HIS A 30 -13.75 10.67 9.48
CA HIS A 30 -14.44 9.86 10.45
C HIS A 30 -14.03 8.40 10.26
N SER A 31 -13.56 7.77 11.30
CA SER A 31 -13.21 6.36 11.27
C SER A 31 -13.97 5.58 12.32
N TYR A 32 -14.26 4.32 11.99
CA TYR A 32 -14.84 3.36 12.92
C TYR A 32 -13.98 2.10 12.91
N SER A 33 -13.78 1.51 14.07
CA SER A 33 -13.10 0.23 14.25
C SER A 33 -13.91 -0.69 15.17
N LEU A 34 -14.01 -1.94 14.74
CA LEU A 34 -14.66 -3.05 15.44
C LEU A 34 -13.67 -4.21 15.51
N SER A 35 -13.55 -4.81 16.69
CA SER A 35 -12.84 -6.08 16.89
C SER A 35 -13.69 -7.02 17.73
N ILE A 36 -13.82 -8.26 17.27
CA ILE A 36 -14.48 -9.35 17.96
C ILE A 36 -13.42 -10.44 18.15
N GLU A 37 -13.10 -10.74 19.40
CA GLU A 37 -12.12 -11.77 19.77
C GLU A 37 -12.84 -12.91 20.49
N ASN A 38 -12.60 -14.14 20.05
CA ASN A 38 -13.22 -15.35 20.62
C ASN A 38 -14.75 -15.18 20.88
N GLY A 39 -15.45 -14.63 19.88
CA GLY A 39 -16.89 -14.39 19.89
C GLY A 39 -17.36 -13.16 20.69
N LYS A 40 -16.47 -12.46 21.42
CA LYS A 40 -16.82 -11.29 22.24
C LYS A 40 -16.36 -9.99 21.55
N VAL A 41 -17.21 -8.96 21.60
CA VAL A 41 -16.82 -7.62 21.10
C VAL A 41 -15.85 -6.99 22.08
N GLU A 42 -14.60 -6.85 21.67
CA GLU A 42 -13.53 -6.23 22.46
C GLU A 42 -13.43 -4.72 22.21
N THR A 43 -13.57 -4.31 20.96
CA THR A 43 -13.49 -2.90 20.58
C THR A 43 -14.64 -2.53 19.66
N SER A 44 -15.23 -1.37 19.92
CA SER A 44 -16.17 -0.71 19.00
C SER A 44 -16.05 0.78 19.23
N SER A 45 -15.28 1.47 18.40
CA SER A 45 -14.92 2.87 18.61
C SER A 45 -15.01 3.69 17.34
N SER A 46 -15.40 4.95 17.50
CA SER A 46 -15.37 5.97 16.45
C SER A 46 -14.33 7.02 16.80
N ASN A 47 -13.67 7.56 15.79
CA ASN A 47 -12.72 8.64 15.93
C ASN A 47 -12.92 9.69 14.84
N ILE A 48 -12.79 10.95 15.21
CA ILE A 48 -12.84 12.10 14.28
C ILE A 48 -11.46 12.74 14.24
N MET A 49 -10.96 12.98 13.04
CA MET A 49 -9.73 13.70 12.81
C MET A 49 -10.02 14.91 11.94
N ASN A 50 -9.73 16.11 12.45
CA ASN A 50 -9.96 17.35 11.73
C ASN A 50 -8.75 18.28 11.91
N GLY A 51 -8.22 18.82 10.81
CA GLY A 51 -7.06 19.69 10.88
C GLY A 51 -6.53 20.15 9.53
N VAL A 52 -5.44 20.90 9.60
CA VAL A 52 -4.74 21.46 8.44
C VAL A 52 -3.24 21.17 8.55
N GLY A 53 -2.67 20.67 7.44
CA GLY A 53 -1.25 20.71 7.18
C GLY A 53 -0.91 21.88 6.25
N LEU A 54 0.17 22.58 6.52
CA LEU A 54 0.70 23.66 5.70
C LEU A 54 2.13 23.32 5.29
N ARG A 55 2.37 23.31 3.97
CA ARG A 55 3.70 23.06 3.38
C ARG A 55 4.17 24.30 2.64
N LEU A 56 5.41 24.69 2.88
CA LEU A 56 6.09 25.74 2.13
C LEU A 56 7.34 25.18 1.48
N LEU A 57 7.59 25.58 0.25
CA LEU A 57 8.80 25.23 -0.48
C LEU A 57 9.55 26.50 -0.88
N LYS A 58 10.86 26.40 -0.86
CA LYS A 58 11.79 27.36 -1.50
C LYS A 58 12.90 26.55 -2.15
N GLU A 59 12.95 26.58 -3.48
CA GLU A 59 13.88 25.75 -4.26
C GLU A 59 13.75 24.25 -3.86
N ASN A 60 14.82 23.68 -3.30
CA ASN A 60 14.88 22.29 -2.81
C ASN A 60 14.69 22.15 -1.30
N GLN A 61 14.25 23.22 -0.63
CA GLN A 61 13.93 23.21 0.79
C GLN A 61 12.42 23.05 1.00
N CYS A 62 12.03 22.27 2.00
CA CYS A 62 10.64 22.05 2.38
C CYS A 62 10.51 22.26 3.88
N VAL A 63 9.54 23.05 4.30
CA VAL A 63 9.11 23.14 5.69
C VAL A 63 7.63 22.76 5.78
N TYR A 64 7.28 22.06 6.84
CA TYR A 64 5.94 21.53 7.06
C TYR A 64 5.52 21.71 8.50
N GLY A 65 4.29 22.09 8.72
CA GLY A 65 3.66 22.13 10.03
C GLY A 65 2.17 21.87 9.92
N TYR A 66 1.55 21.59 11.05
CA TYR A 66 0.11 21.28 11.09
C TYR A 66 -0.54 21.82 12.35
N THR A 67 -1.86 21.99 12.30
CA THR A 67 -2.69 22.42 13.42
C THR A 67 -4.10 21.84 13.32
N ASN A 68 -4.76 21.68 14.46
CA ASN A 68 -6.18 21.43 14.57
C ASN A 68 -6.99 22.69 14.93
N ASP A 69 -6.30 23.83 15.17
CA ASP A 69 -6.97 25.14 15.29
C ASP A 69 -7.26 25.72 13.92
N LEU A 70 -8.50 25.54 13.46
CA LEU A 70 -8.99 25.99 12.15
C LEU A 70 -9.44 27.46 12.16
N SER A 71 -9.30 28.17 13.26
CA SER A 71 -9.58 29.61 13.32
C SER A 71 -8.64 30.40 12.41
N ARG A 72 -9.07 31.57 11.96
CA ARG A 72 -8.19 32.48 11.19
C ARG A 72 -6.88 32.76 11.96
N LYS A 73 -6.95 32.96 13.27
CA LYS A 73 -5.79 33.22 14.12
C LYS A 73 -4.82 32.02 14.13
N GLY A 74 -5.34 30.80 14.33
CA GLY A 74 -4.54 29.59 14.36
C GLY A 74 -3.83 29.33 13.01
N LEU A 75 -4.54 29.45 11.89
CA LEU A 75 -3.96 29.20 10.57
C LEU A 75 -2.93 30.28 10.16
N ILE A 76 -3.18 31.54 10.46
CA ILE A 76 -2.21 32.63 10.21
C ILE A 76 -0.97 32.46 11.12
N SER A 77 -1.15 32.11 12.38
CA SER A 77 -0.01 31.82 13.29
C SER A 77 0.86 30.67 12.79
N LEU A 78 0.25 29.60 12.27
CA LEU A 78 0.98 28.49 11.63
C LEU A 78 1.79 28.99 10.43
N ALA A 79 1.17 29.78 9.54
CA ALA A 79 1.84 30.35 8.38
C ALA A 79 3.02 31.24 8.76
N GLN A 80 2.86 32.09 9.78
CA GLN A 80 3.92 32.94 10.31
C GLN A 80 5.08 32.14 10.91
N SER A 81 4.78 31.10 11.64
CA SER A 81 5.80 30.20 12.20
C SER A 81 6.63 29.55 11.10
N LEU A 82 5.98 28.98 10.07
CA LEU A 82 6.69 28.27 9.00
C LEU A 82 7.47 29.21 8.08
N ARG A 83 6.91 30.36 7.72
CA ARG A 83 7.58 31.33 6.84
C ARG A 83 8.88 31.88 7.46
N SER A 84 9.01 31.88 8.78
CA SER A 84 10.24 32.33 9.48
C SER A 84 11.47 31.50 9.14
N SER A 85 11.28 30.29 8.59
CA SER A 85 12.36 29.43 8.10
C SER A 85 13.03 29.94 6.82
N PHE A 86 12.39 30.90 6.13
CA PHE A 86 12.90 31.48 4.88
C PHE A 86 13.15 32.98 5.05
N LYS A 87 14.17 33.47 4.34
CA LYS A 87 14.50 34.90 4.27
C LYS A 87 14.40 35.38 2.84
N GLY A 88 13.72 36.51 2.62
CA GLY A 88 13.56 37.11 1.30
C GLY A 88 12.27 37.90 1.18
N GLU A 89 12.06 38.48 0.04
CA GLU A 89 10.84 39.20 -0.30
C GLU A 89 9.80 38.28 -0.93
N ARG A 90 8.52 38.66 -0.83
CA ARG A 90 7.44 37.93 -1.50
C ARG A 90 7.65 37.96 -3.02
N ILE A 91 7.70 36.79 -3.64
CA ILE A 91 7.86 36.62 -5.09
C ILE A 91 6.55 36.23 -5.79
N LEU A 92 5.53 35.81 -5.02
CA LEU A 92 4.26 35.33 -5.53
C LEU A 92 3.10 35.81 -4.65
N THR A 93 1.99 36.20 -5.28
CA THR A 93 0.75 36.56 -4.59
C THR A 93 -0.43 35.76 -5.19
N VAL A 94 -1.21 35.11 -4.33
CA VAL A 94 -2.41 34.37 -4.71
C VAL A 94 -3.60 35.34 -4.67
N THR A 95 -4.28 35.56 -5.80
CA THR A 95 -5.45 36.43 -5.90
C THR A 95 -6.75 35.66 -6.11
N LYS A 96 -6.66 34.44 -6.65
CA LYS A 96 -7.81 33.57 -6.94
C LYS A 96 -7.45 32.10 -6.77
N LEU A 97 -8.48 31.27 -6.63
CA LEU A 97 -8.39 29.82 -6.55
C LEU A 97 -9.37 29.19 -7.53
N ASP A 98 -8.84 28.64 -8.62
CA ASP A 98 -9.60 27.92 -9.63
C ASP A 98 -9.75 26.44 -9.22
N MET A 99 -10.95 25.90 -9.37
CA MET A 99 -11.24 24.52 -8.99
C MET A 99 -10.73 23.54 -10.04
N ILE A 100 -9.91 22.57 -9.61
CA ILE A 100 -9.61 21.37 -10.41
C ILE A 100 -10.81 20.42 -10.26
N ARG A 101 -11.43 20.05 -11.37
CA ARG A 101 -12.51 19.04 -11.38
C ARG A 101 -11.89 17.66 -11.34
N VAL A 102 -12.22 16.90 -10.29
CA VAL A 102 -11.77 15.53 -10.10
C VAL A 102 -12.84 14.58 -10.61
N LYS A 103 -12.44 13.62 -11.46
CA LYS A 103 -13.33 12.52 -11.86
C LYS A 103 -13.41 11.52 -10.72
N ASN A 104 -14.57 11.41 -10.07
CA ASN A 104 -14.78 10.41 -9.04
C ASN A 104 -15.02 9.04 -9.71
N ARG A 105 -14.05 8.13 -9.59
CA ARG A 105 -14.12 6.75 -10.13
C ARG A 105 -14.81 5.78 -9.16
N ASN A 106 -14.85 6.14 -7.88
CA ASN A 106 -15.42 5.32 -6.82
C ASN A 106 -16.52 6.09 -6.08
N PRO A 107 -17.68 6.38 -6.73
CA PRO A 107 -18.75 7.14 -6.11
C PRO A 107 -19.31 6.37 -4.90
N ILE A 108 -19.50 7.10 -3.80
CA ILE A 108 -20.13 6.59 -2.59
C ILE A 108 -21.61 6.37 -2.88
N LYS A 109 -22.09 5.13 -2.83
CA LYS A 109 -23.50 4.79 -3.00
C LYS A 109 -24.25 4.79 -1.67
N ARG A 110 -23.65 4.21 -0.65
CA ARG A 110 -24.15 4.22 0.73
C ARG A 110 -22.97 4.49 1.64
N SER A 111 -23.03 5.61 2.37
CA SER A 111 -21.96 5.97 3.30
C SER A 111 -21.86 4.96 4.46
N TYR A 112 -20.63 4.71 4.92
CA TYR A 112 -20.42 3.94 6.16
C TYR A 112 -20.97 4.65 7.40
N ASP A 113 -21.19 5.96 7.33
CA ASP A 113 -21.86 6.72 8.40
C ASP A 113 -23.35 6.34 8.52
N ASP A 114 -23.97 5.84 7.40
CA ASP A 114 -25.36 5.36 7.36
C ASP A 114 -25.48 3.85 7.66
N VAL A 115 -24.37 3.16 7.93
CA VAL A 115 -24.35 1.74 8.29
C VAL A 115 -24.35 1.59 9.81
N SER A 116 -25.35 0.89 10.34
CA SER A 116 -25.47 0.72 11.79
C SER A 116 -24.33 -0.12 12.36
N ARG A 117 -24.08 0.03 13.65
CA ARG A 117 -23.11 -0.78 14.39
C ARG A 117 -23.47 -2.27 14.35
N GLU A 118 -24.74 -2.57 14.47
CA GLU A 118 -25.28 -3.93 14.45
C GLU A 118 -25.02 -4.61 13.11
N GLU A 119 -25.18 -3.89 11.99
CA GLU A 119 -24.89 -4.40 10.65
C GLU A 119 -23.39 -4.68 10.47
N LYS A 120 -22.52 -3.83 10.98
CA LYS A 120 -21.06 -4.05 10.97
C LYS A 120 -20.66 -5.26 11.82
N ILE A 121 -21.27 -5.42 13.00
CA ILE A 121 -21.07 -6.59 13.88
C ILE A 121 -21.56 -7.87 13.19
N ALA A 122 -22.74 -7.84 12.58
CA ALA A 122 -23.30 -8.99 11.87
C ALA A 122 -22.38 -9.45 10.74
N LEU A 123 -21.83 -8.51 9.96
CA LEU A 123 -20.88 -8.82 8.88
C LEU A 123 -19.64 -9.57 9.39
N VAL A 124 -19.03 -9.11 10.49
CA VAL A 124 -17.86 -9.78 11.07
C VAL A 124 -18.22 -11.15 11.63
N ARG A 125 -19.38 -11.27 12.29
CA ARG A 125 -19.85 -12.53 12.88
C ARG A 125 -20.16 -13.61 11.85
N GLU A 126 -20.52 -13.25 10.61
CA GLU A 126 -20.74 -14.22 9.53
C GLU A 126 -19.48 -15.08 9.29
N GLY A 127 -18.28 -14.49 9.32
CA GLY A 127 -17.04 -15.25 9.20
C GLY A 127 -16.62 -15.94 10.49
N ILE A 128 -16.80 -15.29 11.65
CA ILE A 128 -16.48 -15.91 12.95
C ILE A 128 -17.24 -17.22 13.14
N ALA A 129 -18.52 -17.25 12.76
CA ALA A 129 -19.33 -18.46 12.86
C ALA A 129 -18.75 -19.66 12.09
N GLU A 130 -18.04 -19.41 10.97
CA GLU A 130 -17.39 -20.47 10.19
C GLU A 130 -16.12 -20.99 10.91
N ILE A 131 -15.40 -20.13 11.64
CA ILE A 131 -14.26 -20.55 12.46
C ILE A 131 -14.74 -21.41 13.64
N GLU A 132 -15.79 -20.95 14.33
CA GLU A 132 -16.38 -21.66 15.48
C GLU A 132 -17.00 -23.02 15.08
N ALA A 133 -17.56 -23.10 13.87
CA ALA A 133 -18.13 -24.33 13.34
C ALA A 133 -17.10 -25.46 13.11
N LEU A 134 -15.80 -25.14 12.98
CA LEU A 134 -14.72 -26.12 12.86
C LEU A 134 -14.57 -26.96 14.13
N LYS A 135 -14.86 -26.39 15.30
CA LYS A 135 -14.72 -27.04 16.61
C LYS A 135 -13.35 -27.70 16.83
N ASP A 136 -12.30 -27.16 16.19
CA ASP A 136 -10.95 -27.69 16.32
C ASP A 136 -10.29 -27.14 17.60
N PRO A 137 -9.92 -27.98 18.57
CA PRO A 137 -9.37 -27.52 19.86
C PRO A 137 -7.99 -26.86 19.72
N ARG A 138 -7.32 -27.00 18.58
CA ARG A 138 -6.05 -26.33 18.31
C ARG A 138 -6.22 -24.86 18.00
N ILE A 139 -7.42 -24.41 17.61
CA ILE A 139 -7.73 -22.96 17.44
C ILE A 139 -7.87 -22.35 18.83
N VAL A 140 -6.83 -21.66 19.29
CA VAL A 140 -6.79 -21.09 20.65
C VAL A 140 -7.23 -19.63 20.69
N ARG A 141 -7.15 -18.92 19.53
CA ARG A 141 -7.55 -17.53 19.43
C ARG A 141 -7.98 -17.21 17.99
N TYR A 142 -9.07 -16.46 17.87
CA TYR A 142 -9.47 -15.88 16.59
C TYR A 142 -10.00 -14.48 16.78
N ILE A 143 -9.70 -13.63 15.81
CA ILE A 143 -10.11 -12.24 15.77
C ILE A 143 -10.77 -11.97 14.43
N GLY A 144 -12.00 -11.45 14.47
CA GLY A 144 -12.64 -10.80 13.33
C GLY A 144 -12.68 -9.31 13.56
N SER A 145 -12.23 -8.51 12.60
CA SER A 145 -12.30 -7.06 12.73
C SER A 145 -12.79 -6.38 11.46
N PHE A 146 -13.43 -5.22 11.65
CA PHE A 146 -13.88 -4.36 10.58
C PHE A 146 -13.49 -2.93 10.87
N GLY A 147 -12.86 -2.26 9.90
CA GLY A 147 -12.52 -0.86 9.98
C GLY A 147 -13.01 -0.11 8.75
N ASN A 148 -13.65 1.04 8.93
CA ASN A 148 -13.98 1.94 7.84
C ASN A 148 -13.51 3.36 8.11
N ASN A 149 -13.36 4.12 7.06
CA ASN A 149 -13.03 5.54 7.12
C ASN A 149 -13.80 6.29 6.02
N HIS A 150 -14.40 7.40 6.41
CA HIS A 150 -14.93 8.43 5.52
C HIS A 150 -13.99 9.63 5.60
N ARG A 151 -13.35 9.99 4.51
CA ARG A 151 -12.29 10.99 4.46
C ARG A 151 -12.60 12.08 3.46
N PHE A 152 -12.86 13.27 3.95
CA PHE A 152 -12.95 14.48 3.15
C PHE A 152 -11.62 15.24 3.20
N VAL A 153 -11.13 15.64 2.03
CA VAL A 153 -9.89 16.42 1.87
C VAL A 153 -10.16 17.61 0.95
N ALA A 154 -9.62 18.78 1.31
CA ALA A 154 -9.54 19.92 0.41
C ALA A 154 -8.11 20.48 0.40
N VAL A 155 -7.56 20.65 -0.80
CA VAL A 155 -6.20 21.17 -0.99
C VAL A 155 -6.28 22.51 -1.74
N PHE A 156 -5.52 23.50 -1.24
CA PHE A 156 -5.39 24.82 -1.85
C PHE A 156 -3.90 25.12 -2.02
N ASN A 157 -3.48 25.58 -3.19
CA ASN A 157 -2.08 25.86 -3.44
C ASN A 157 -1.81 27.23 -4.07
N SER A 158 -0.58 27.67 -3.97
CA SER A 158 -0.12 28.95 -4.46
C SER A 158 -0.03 29.05 -5.99
N LYS A 159 -0.21 27.93 -6.72
CA LYS A 159 -0.44 27.96 -8.19
C LYS A 159 -1.84 28.46 -8.54
N GLY A 160 -2.63 28.94 -7.56
CA GLY A 160 -4.00 29.43 -7.74
C GLY A 160 -5.00 28.29 -7.99
N LYS A 161 -4.71 27.09 -7.55
CA LYS A 161 -5.57 25.92 -7.73
C LYS A 161 -6.07 25.37 -6.41
N TRP A 162 -7.25 24.74 -6.46
CA TRP A 162 -7.77 23.96 -5.34
C TRP A 162 -8.61 22.80 -5.85
N PHE A 163 -8.71 21.76 -5.05
CA PHE A 163 -9.60 20.62 -5.29
C PHE A 163 -10.16 20.08 -3.97
N LYS A 164 -11.19 19.26 -4.08
CA LYS A 164 -11.71 18.46 -2.97
C LYS A 164 -11.87 17.03 -3.41
N ARG A 165 -11.70 16.13 -2.45
CA ARG A 165 -11.86 14.68 -2.61
C ARG A 165 -12.64 14.15 -1.42
N ASP A 166 -13.65 13.34 -1.71
CA ASP A 166 -14.46 12.65 -0.74
C ASP A 166 -14.31 11.15 -1.00
N THR A 167 -13.87 10.40 -0.01
CA THR A 167 -13.44 9.01 -0.21
C THR A 167 -13.87 8.16 0.98
N GLU A 168 -14.50 7.03 0.69
CA GLU A 168 -14.77 6.01 1.69
C GLU A 168 -14.01 4.73 1.39
N PHE A 169 -13.55 4.07 2.43
CA PHE A 169 -12.86 2.80 2.32
C PHE A 169 -13.05 1.97 3.59
N ALA A 170 -13.00 0.65 3.42
CA ALA A 170 -13.11 -0.26 4.53
C ALA A 170 -12.23 -1.49 4.34
N ARG A 171 -11.94 -2.17 5.45
CA ARG A 171 -11.22 -3.43 5.50
C ARG A 171 -11.90 -4.38 6.47
N LEU A 172 -12.06 -5.64 6.03
CA LEU A 172 -12.48 -6.76 6.84
C LEU A 172 -11.28 -7.67 7.08
N VAL A 173 -11.06 -8.11 8.31
CA VAL A 173 -9.90 -8.93 8.65
C VAL A 173 -10.33 -10.11 9.50
N TYR A 174 -9.78 -11.29 9.19
CA TYR A 174 -9.81 -12.46 10.05
C TYR A 174 -8.38 -12.92 10.33
N SER A 175 -8.07 -13.13 11.60
CA SER A 175 -6.82 -13.69 12.08
C SER A 175 -7.13 -14.86 13.02
N VAL A 176 -6.49 -16.00 12.77
CA VAL A 176 -6.69 -17.24 13.53
C VAL A 176 -5.34 -17.74 14.00
N ILE A 177 -5.22 -18.05 15.28
CA ILE A 177 -4.04 -18.66 15.87
C ILE A 177 -4.38 -20.10 16.25
N ALA A 178 -3.66 -21.02 15.62
CA ALA A 178 -3.67 -22.44 15.98
C ALA A 178 -2.40 -22.79 16.77
N MET A 179 -2.52 -23.63 17.78
CA MET A 179 -1.42 -24.02 18.67
C MET A 179 -1.48 -25.52 19.01
N ASP A 180 -0.31 -26.13 19.10
CA ASP A 180 -0.10 -27.47 19.64
C ASP A 180 1.13 -27.51 20.56
N GLN A 181 1.61 -28.69 20.91
CA GLN A 181 2.80 -28.90 21.74
C GLN A 181 4.11 -28.41 21.11
N ASN A 182 4.13 -28.20 19.78
CA ASN A 182 5.33 -27.79 19.01
C ASN A 182 5.38 -26.26 18.77
N GLY A 183 4.32 -25.53 19.08
CA GLY A 183 4.26 -24.08 18.91
C GLY A 183 2.91 -23.57 18.40
N TYR A 184 2.93 -22.43 17.75
CA TYR A 184 1.74 -21.80 17.18
C TYR A 184 1.99 -21.29 15.77
N GLU A 185 0.93 -21.25 14.97
CA GLU A 185 0.91 -20.67 13.63
C GLU A 185 -0.30 -19.77 13.47
N THR A 186 -0.19 -18.79 12.56
CA THR A 186 -1.23 -17.80 12.32
C THR A 186 -1.70 -17.85 10.88
N GLY A 187 -3.00 -17.90 10.69
CA GLY A 187 -3.63 -17.63 9.40
C GLY A 187 -4.28 -16.25 9.36
N PHE A 188 -4.19 -15.57 8.24
CA PHE A 188 -4.64 -14.20 8.08
C PHE A 188 -5.29 -13.97 6.74
N GLU A 189 -6.46 -13.31 6.73
CA GLU A 189 -7.10 -12.76 5.55
C GLU A 189 -7.60 -11.34 5.83
N GLY A 190 -7.32 -10.40 4.93
CA GLY A 190 -7.61 -8.98 5.17
C GLY A 190 -8.03 -8.21 3.93
N PRO A 191 -9.13 -8.58 3.26
CA PRO A 191 -9.63 -7.84 2.12
C PRO A 191 -10.06 -6.41 2.46
N GLY A 192 -9.76 -5.48 1.58
CA GLY A 192 -10.14 -4.08 1.70
C GLY A 192 -10.50 -3.45 0.35
N CYS A 193 -11.27 -2.36 0.38
CA CYS A 193 -11.76 -1.70 -0.82
C CYS A 193 -12.03 -0.21 -0.61
N GLN A 194 -12.16 0.53 -1.73
CA GLN A 194 -12.84 1.83 -1.81
C GLN A 194 -14.24 1.63 -2.37
N SER A 195 -15.15 1.12 -1.55
CA SER A 195 -16.55 0.85 -1.90
C SER A 195 -17.41 0.86 -0.65
N ASP A 196 -18.73 0.74 -0.80
CA ASP A 196 -19.66 0.59 0.30
C ASP A 196 -19.64 -0.83 0.90
N ILE A 197 -20.40 -1.03 1.98
CA ILE A 197 -20.42 -2.29 2.73
C ILE A 197 -20.86 -3.51 1.91
N SER A 198 -21.62 -3.30 0.82
CA SER A 198 -22.08 -4.39 -0.05
C SER A 198 -20.93 -5.14 -0.73
N TYR A 199 -19.77 -4.50 -0.88
CA TYR A 199 -18.54 -5.13 -1.41
C TYR A 199 -18.18 -6.43 -0.66
N PHE A 200 -18.35 -6.43 0.67
CA PHE A 200 -18.08 -7.60 1.52
C PHE A 200 -19.15 -8.69 1.47
N ARG A 201 -20.02 -8.65 0.47
CA ARG A 201 -21.01 -9.70 0.16
C ARG A 201 -21.10 -10.02 -1.32
N THR A 202 -20.71 -9.06 -2.17
CA THR A 202 -20.82 -9.19 -3.63
C THR A 202 -19.51 -9.55 -4.30
N VAL A 203 -18.38 -9.11 -3.74
CA VAL A 203 -17.02 -9.35 -4.26
C VAL A 203 -16.22 -10.21 -3.29
N VAL A 204 -16.32 -9.93 -2.01
CA VAL A 204 -15.68 -10.70 -0.94
C VAL A 204 -16.75 -11.40 -0.11
N ASN A 205 -16.54 -12.68 0.19
CA ASN A 205 -17.38 -13.41 1.13
C ASN A 205 -16.67 -13.50 2.49
N PRO A 206 -17.24 -12.94 3.58
CA PRO A 206 -16.66 -13.03 4.92
C PRO A 206 -16.40 -14.46 5.38
N LYS A 207 -17.30 -15.39 5.03
CA LYS A 207 -17.18 -16.81 5.39
C LYS A 207 -15.97 -17.47 4.74
N ASP A 208 -15.75 -17.21 3.45
CA ASP A 208 -14.61 -17.79 2.72
C ASP A 208 -13.28 -17.24 3.22
N ALA A 209 -13.21 -15.93 3.51
CA ALA A 209 -12.03 -15.30 4.09
C ALA A 209 -11.70 -15.90 5.48
N ALA A 210 -12.69 -16.05 6.34
CA ALA A 210 -12.52 -16.63 7.66
C ALA A 210 -12.09 -18.12 7.61
N LYS A 211 -12.73 -18.92 6.74
CA LYS A 211 -12.34 -20.33 6.50
C LYS A 211 -10.91 -20.44 6.02
N LYS A 212 -10.52 -19.59 5.08
CA LYS A 212 -9.15 -19.59 4.54
C LYS A 212 -8.14 -19.27 5.63
N ALA A 213 -8.38 -18.24 6.46
CA ALA A 213 -7.52 -17.92 7.59
C ALA A 213 -7.38 -19.10 8.57
N ALA A 214 -8.49 -19.74 8.95
CA ALA A 214 -8.46 -20.90 9.85
C ALA A 214 -7.72 -22.11 9.24
N LYS A 215 -8.00 -22.42 7.96
CA LYS A 215 -7.34 -23.51 7.24
C LYS A 215 -5.82 -23.30 7.16
N THR A 216 -5.37 -22.08 6.83
CA THR A 216 -3.95 -21.76 6.76
C THR A 216 -3.27 -21.94 8.12
N ALA A 217 -3.87 -21.44 9.22
CA ALA A 217 -3.32 -21.61 10.56
C ALA A 217 -3.14 -23.10 10.94
N LEU A 218 -4.18 -23.92 10.74
CA LEU A 218 -4.15 -25.34 11.06
C LEU A 218 -3.17 -26.12 10.18
N MET A 219 -3.13 -25.83 8.89
CA MET A 219 -2.23 -26.49 7.96
C MET A 219 -0.76 -26.16 8.26
N MET A 220 -0.46 -24.89 8.53
CA MET A 220 0.90 -24.45 8.83
C MET A 220 1.40 -24.97 10.18
N LEU A 221 0.50 -25.25 11.13
CA LEU A 221 0.84 -25.90 12.39
C LEU A 221 1.44 -27.29 12.17
N GLU A 222 0.92 -28.05 11.19
CA GLU A 222 1.39 -29.39 10.80
C GLU A 222 2.56 -29.35 9.82
N ALA A 223 2.90 -28.18 9.27
CA ALA A 223 3.96 -28.02 8.29
C ALA A 223 5.35 -28.31 8.88
N LYS A 224 6.22 -28.91 8.07
CA LYS A 224 7.62 -29.12 8.40
C LYS A 224 8.44 -27.85 8.25
N GLU A 225 9.61 -27.78 8.89
CA GLU A 225 10.54 -26.67 8.67
C GLU A 225 11.00 -26.61 7.21
N CYS A 226 10.99 -25.40 6.63
CA CYS A 226 11.44 -25.19 5.26
C CYS A 226 12.93 -25.48 5.12
N PRO A 227 13.37 -26.20 4.07
CA PRO A 227 14.77 -26.35 3.74
C PRO A 227 15.39 -24.99 3.35
N SER A 228 16.71 -24.86 3.52
CA SER A 228 17.49 -23.68 3.16
C SER A 228 18.39 -23.92 1.95
N GLY A 229 18.73 -22.86 1.24
CA GLY A 229 19.64 -22.90 0.11
C GLY A 229 19.20 -22.01 -1.05
N LYS A 230 19.96 -22.07 -2.14
CA LYS A 230 19.57 -21.45 -3.41
C LYS A 230 18.72 -22.42 -4.22
N MET A 231 17.54 -21.99 -4.62
CA MET A 231 16.60 -22.84 -5.34
C MET A 231 15.64 -22.01 -6.22
N PRO A 232 14.98 -22.63 -7.21
CA PRO A 232 13.85 -22.03 -7.90
C PRO A 232 12.68 -21.80 -6.94
N VAL A 233 12.03 -20.65 -7.05
CA VAL A 233 10.84 -20.33 -6.26
C VAL A 233 9.72 -19.88 -7.19
N VAL A 234 8.60 -20.56 -7.15
CA VAL A 234 7.33 -20.11 -7.71
C VAL A 234 6.65 -19.23 -6.65
N ILE A 235 6.32 -18.01 -7.01
CA ILE A 235 5.62 -17.07 -6.12
C ILE A 235 4.18 -16.95 -6.60
N GLY A 236 3.23 -17.17 -5.70
CA GLY A 236 1.81 -17.06 -5.97
C GLY A 236 1.38 -15.64 -6.37
N ASN A 237 0.23 -15.54 -7.00
CA ASN A 237 -0.35 -14.27 -7.42
C ASN A 237 -0.79 -13.39 -6.23
N GLY A 238 -1.29 -12.20 -6.51
CA GLY A 238 -1.85 -11.28 -5.53
C GLY A 238 -0.81 -10.80 -4.52
N TRP A 239 -0.87 -11.30 -3.30
CA TRP A 239 0.01 -10.86 -2.21
C TRP A 239 1.50 -11.15 -2.46
N GLY A 240 1.83 -12.11 -3.33
CA GLY A 240 3.20 -12.32 -3.81
C GLY A 240 3.85 -11.07 -4.42
N GLY A 241 3.06 -10.13 -4.93
CA GLY A 241 3.51 -8.83 -5.43
C GLY A 241 4.18 -7.93 -4.39
N VAL A 242 4.19 -8.32 -3.11
CA VAL A 242 4.96 -7.64 -2.06
C VAL A 242 6.46 -7.67 -2.41
N LEU A 243 6.94 -8.73 -3.07
CA LEU A 243 8.32 -8.79 -3.54
C LEU A 243 8.66 -7.62 -4.46
N PHE A 244 7.83 -7.37 -5.49
CA PHE A 244 8.04 -6.25 -6.40
C PHE A 244 7.88 -4.90 -5.70
N HIS A 245 6.90 -4.78 -4.80
CA HIS A 245 6.63 -3.57 -4.02
C HIS A 245 7.87 -3.11 -3.25
N GLU A 246 8.53 -4.02 -2.56
CA GLU A 246 9.70 -3.73 -1.76
C GLU A 246 10.98 -3.67 -2.63
N ALA A 247 11.23 -4.71 -3.43
CA ALA A 247 12.46 -4.81 -4.22
C ALA A 247 12.61 -3.71 -5.27
N CYS A 248 11.51 -3.20 -5.81
CA CYS A 248 11.50 -2.18 -6.86
C CYS A 248 10.63 -0.98 -6.55
N GLY A 249 9.44 -1.18 -5.98
CA GLY A 249 8.47 -0.12 -5.79
C GLY A 249 9.03 1.05 -4.98
N HIS A 250 9.48 0.83 -3.76
CA HIS A 250 10.10 1.86 -2.94
C HIS A 250 11.37 2.46 -3.56
N PRO A 251 12.30 1.67 -4.13
CA PRO A 251 13.45 2.22 -4.85
C PRO A 251 13.10 3.08 -6.08
N LEU A 252 11.90 2.95 -6.66
CA LEU A 252 11.44 3.77 -7.79
C LEU A 252 10.65 5.02 -7.37
N GLU A 253 10.50 5.31 -6.08
CA GLU A 253 9.93 6.55 -5.59
C GLU A 253 10.92 7.72 -5.73
N ALA A 254 10.47 8.86 -6.26
CA ALA A 254 11.32 10.03 -6.50
C ALA A 254 11.95 10.58 -5.22
N SER A 255 11.39 10.29 -4.05
CA SER A 255 11.96 10.64 -2.75
C SER A 255 13.37 10.07 -2.53
N ALA A 256 13.65 8.88 -3.05
CA ALA A 256 14.97 8.25 -3.05
C ALA A 256 15.77 8.59 -4.33
N ILE A 257 15.13 8.45 -5.50
CA ILE A 257 15.77 8.69 -6.82
C ILE A 257 16.38 10.09 -6.93
N SER A 258 15.62 11.14 -6.55
CA SER A 258 16.06 12.54 -6.68
C SER A 258 17.28 12.91 -5.83
N ARG A 259 17.62 12.06 -4.86
CA ARG A 259 18.76 12.24 -3.96
C ARG A 259 19.92 11.30 -4.25
N GLY A 260 19.81 10.42 -5.25
CA GLY A 260 20.78 9.38 -5.52
C GLY A 260 20.83 8.27 -4.46
N LEU A 261 19.76 8.12 -3.67
CA LEU A 261 19.65 7.15 -2.56
C LEU A 261 18.83 5.90 -2.96
N SER A 262 18.91 5.51 -4.22
CA SER A 262 18.27 4.31 -4.75
C SER A 262 19.21 3.56 -5.66
N CYS A 263 19.18 2.23 -5.59
CA CYS A 263 19.90 1.34 -6.52
C CYS A 263 19.46 1.53 -7.98
N PHE A 264 18.32 2.20 -8.24
CA PHE A 264 17.83 2.54 -9.60
C PHE A 264 18.06 4.00 -9.99
N SER A 265 18.79 4.79 -9.19
CA SER A 265 19.10 6.17 -9.56
C SER A 265 19.93 6.23 -10.84
N GLY A 266 19.47 7.02 -11.82
CA GLY A 266 20.14 7.19 -13.12
C GLY A 266 19.96 6.03 -14.10
N LYS A 267 19.26 4.95 -13.76
CA LYS A 267 19.09 3.76 -14.59
C LYS A 267 17.88 3.79 -15.55
N GLU A 268 17.24 4.94 -15.74
CA GLU A 268 16.16 5.07 -16.73
C GLU A 268 16.69 4.77 -18.13
N GLY A 269 16.01 3.86 -18.85
CA GLY A 269 16.45 3.34 -20.14
C GLY A 269 17.26 2.04 -20.07
N GLU A 270 17.71 1.62 -18.90
CA GLU A 270 18.47 0.38 -18.72
C GLU A 270 17.56 -0.84 -18.47
N MET A 271 18.12 -2.02 -18.74
CA MET A 271 17.49 -3.30 -18.39
C MET A 271 17.71 -3.60 -16.92
N ILE A 272 16.64 -3.53 -16.12
CA ILE A 272 16.67 -3.79 -14.68
C ILE A 272 15.93 -5.07 -14.29
N ALA A 273 15.25 -5.70 -15.25
CA ALA A 273 14.48 -6.92 -15.04
C ALA A 273 14.58 -7.83 -16.27
N SER A 274 14.10 -9.06 -16.16
CA SER A 274 13.91 -9.97 -17.29
C SER A 274 13.02 -9.31 -18.37
N PRO A 275 13.26 -9.55 -19.66
CA PRO A 275 12.41 -9.07 -20.75
C PRO A 275 10.93 -9.50 -20.64
N LEU A 276 10.64 -10.52 -19.83
CA LEU A 276 9.28 -10.98 -19.54
C LEU A 276 8.52 -10.04 -18.60
N VAL A 277 9.22 -9.16 -17.88
CA VAL A 277 8.65 -8.31 -16.85
C VAL A 277 8.27 -6.95 -17.41
N SER A 278 6.99 -6.62 -17.32
CA SER A 278 6.48 -5.26 -17.37
C SER A 278 5.76 -4.96 -16.06
N ALA A 279 5.90 -3.75 -15.54
CA ALA A 279 5.33 -3.40 -14.25
C ALA A 279 4.77 -1.98 -14.25
N VAL A 280 3.70 -1.77 -13.50
CA VAL A 280 2.98 -0.51 -13.42
C VAL A 280 2.67 -0.14 -11.97
N ASP A 281 2.46 1.16 -11.73
CA ASP A 281 1.70 1.65 -10.59
C ASP A 281 0.42 2.31 -11.12
N ASP A 282 -0.74 1.77 -10.75
CA ASP A 282 -2.03 2.12 -11.33
C ASP A 282 -2.99 2.69 -10.28
N SER A 283 -3.11 4.02 -10.24
CA SER A 283 -4.03 4.71 -9.33
C SER A 283 -5.51 4.62 -9.78
N THR A 284 -5.80 4.02 -10.95
CA THR A 284 -7.11 4.16 -11.59
C THR A 284 -8.00 2.92 -11.46
N ILE A 285 -7.57 1.88 -10.77
CA ILE A 285 -8.31 0.64 -10.59
C ILE A 285 -9.62 0.92 -9.84
N PRO A 286 -10.79 0.57 -10.42
CA PRO A 286 -12.08 0.74 -9.75
C PRO A 286 -12.11 -0.03 -8.42
N GLN A 287 -12.64 0.61 -7.37
CA GLN A 287 -12.74 0.05 -6.01
C GLN A 287 -11.39 -0.40 -5.39
N GLY A 288 -10.27 -0.13 -6.07
CA GLY A 288 -8.93 -0.53 -5.63
C GLY A 288 -8.56 0.11 -4.30
N TRP A 289 -8.03 -0.69 -3.37
CA TRP A 289 -7.66 -0.26 -2.03
C TRP A 289 -6.66 0.91 -2.02
N GLY A 290 -5.68 0.92 -2.94
CA GLY A 290 -4.67 1.97 -3.10
C GLY A 290 -5.05 3.06 -4.11
N SER A 291 -6.20 2.99 -4.79
CA SER A 291 -6.58 3.92 -5.86
C SER A 291 -6.80 5.34 -5.36
N ILE A 292 -6.49 6.31 -6.22
CA ILE A 292 -6.74 7.73 -6.01
C ILE A 292 -7.14 8.40 -7.33
N ASP A 293 -8.11 9.30 -7.29
CA ASP A 293 -8.55 10.07 -8.46
C ASP A 293 -7.62 11.24 -8.77
N ILE A 294 -7.06 11.83 -7.72
CA ILE A 294 -6.13 12.95 -7.72
C ILE A 294 -5.16 12.76 -6.55
N ASP A 295 -3.90 13.05 -6.74
CA ASP A 295 -2.91 12.98 -5.67
C ASP A 295 -2.99 14.18 -4.71
N ASP A 296 -2.17 14.19 -3.68
CA ASP A 296 -2.22 15.22 -2.64
C ASP A 296 -1.59 16.56 -3.06
N GLU A 297 -1.05 16.69 -4.28
CA GLU A 297 -0.56 17.94 -4.88
C GLU A 297 -1.47 18.45 -6.00
N GLY A 298 -2.47 17.65 -6.43
CA GLY A 298 -3.43 18.04 -7.44
C GLY A 298 -3.16 17.45 -8.82
N ASN A 299 -2.25 16.50 -8.94
CA ASN A 299 -2.00 15.79 -10.18
C ASN A 299 -3.00 14.62 -10.34
N PRO A 300 -3.55 14.39 -11.55
CA PRO A 300 -4.48 13.29 -11.77
C PRO A 300 -3.90 11.94 -11.44
N GLY A 301 -4.69 11.07 -10.81
CA GLY A 301 -4.37 9.65 -10.68
C GLY A 301 -4.31 8.98 -12.05
N THR A 302 -3.20 8.28 -12.34
CA THR A 302 -2.91 7.68 -13.64
C THR A 302 -2.40 6.25 -13.49
N LYS A 303 -2.40 5.51 -14.59
CA LYS A 303 -1.64 4.27 -14.73
C LYS A 303 -0.25 4.61 -15.25
N ARG A 304 0.75 4.41 -14.43
CA ARG A 304 2.18 4.70 -14.73
C ARG A 304 2.89 3.41 -15.10
N LEU A 305 3.38 3.31 -16.32
CA LEU A 305 4.27 2.24 -16.72
C LEU A 305 5.66 2.53 -16.14
N LEU A 306 6.16 1.66 -15.28
CA LEU A 306 7.46 1.79 -14.61
C LEU A 306 8.53 0.98 -15.34
N ILE A 307 8.22 -0.27 -15.66
CA ILE A 307 9.09 -1.19 -16.39
C ILE A 307 8.35 -1.68 -17.62
N LYS A 308 9.01 -1.67 -18.77
CA LYS A 308 8.51 -2.20 -20.04
C LYS A 308 9.47 -3.24 -20.60
N ASN A 309 9.04 -4.49 -20.64
CA ASN A 309 9.85 -5.61 -21.14
C ASN A 309 11.27 -5.60 -20.55
N GLY A 310 11.37 -5.51 -19.24
CA GLY A 310 12.61 -5.45 -18.48
C GLY A 310 13.29 -4.10 -18.38
N LYS A 311 12.93 -3.13 -19.23
CA LYS A 311 13.54 -1.80 -19.27
C LYS A 311 12.86 -0.84 -18.33
N LEU A 312 13.62 -0.14 -17.47
CA LEU A 312 13.10 0.96 -16.65
C LEU A 312 12.73 2.15 -17.54
N VAL A 313 11.47 2.62 -17.44
CA VAL A 313 10.97 3.69 -18.32
C VAL A 313 10.40 4.89 -17.56
N ASN A 314 10.18 4.78 -16.26
CA ASN A 314 9.65 5.88 -15.45
C ASN A 314 9.84 5.64 -13.95
N TYR A 315 9.66 6.71 -13.19
CA TYR A 315 9.62 6.74 -11.73
C TYR A 315 8.27 7.22 -11.23
N MET A 316 7.99 7.05 -9.94
CA MET A 316 6.85 7.65 -9.24
C MET A 316 7.27 9.00 -8.69
N ILE A 317 6.74 10.09 -9.24
CA ILE A 317 7.25 11.45 -9.04
C ILE A 317 6.17 12.32 -8.40
N ASP A 318 6.50 12.95 -7.28
CA ASP A 318 5.78 14.08 -6.67
C ASP A 318 6.40 15.42 -7.12
N ASP A 319 5.65 16.52 -7.06
CA ASP A 319 6.10 17.83 -7.56
C ASP A 319 7.38 18.31 -6.85
N PHE A 320 7.53 18.06 -5.54
CA PHE A 320 8.70 18.51 -4.80
C PHE A 320 9.99 17.79 -5.21
N ASN A 321 9.97 16.46 -5.27
CA ASN A 321 11.14 15.70 -5.71
C ASN A 321 11.37 15.83 -7.23
N GLY A 322 10.29 16.05 -7.99
CA GLY A 322 10.35 16.35 -9.42
C GLY A 322 11.18 17.60 -9.75
N ARG A 323 11.17 18.64 -8.88
CA ARG A 323 12.01 19.84 -9.04
C ARG A 323 13.51 19.47 -9.14
N ARG A 324 13.98 18.54 -8.28
CA ARG A 324 15.38 18.07 -8.30
C ARG A 324 15.72 17.26 -9.54
N MET A 325 14.72 16.61 -10.12
CA MET A 325 14.85 15.77 -11.31
C MET A 325 14.57 16.56 -12.60
N ASN A 326 14.20 17.84 -12.52
CA ASN A 326 13.68 18.65 -13.62
C ASN A 326 12.52 17.95 -14.36
N ARG A 327 11.58 17.37 -13.58
CA ARG A 327 10.40 16.64 -14.08
C ARG A 327 9.14 17.08 -13.33
N GLU A 328 8.00 16.98 -13.99
CA GLU A 328 6.70 17.22 -13.37
C GLU A 328 6.26 16.01 -12.53
N GLY A 329 5.45 16.27 -11.49
CA GLY A 329 4.77 15.23 -10.74
C GLY A 329 3.81 14.44 -11.62
N ASN A 330 3.69 13.14 -11.37
CA ASN A 330 2.91 12.23 -12.20
C ASN A 330 1.76 11.52 -11.46
N GLY A 331 1.24 12.15 -10.40
CA GLY A 331 0.09 11.64 -9.64
C GLY A 331 0.48 10.60 -8.59
N SER A 332 1.69 10.70 -8.03
CA SER A 332 2.21 9.76 -7.03
C SER A 332 2.31 10.36 -5.63
N CYS A 333 1.98 11.63 -5.44
CA CYS A 333 2.13 12.32 -4.17
C CYS A 333 1.05 11.89 -3.16
N ARG A 334 1.45 11.34 -2.02
CA ARG A 334 0.50 10.85 -1.01
C ARG A 334 1.00 11.10 0.42
N ARG A 335 0.04 11.26 1.35
CA ARG A 335 0.26 11.34 2.79
C ARG A 335 -0.78 10.55 3.58
N GLN A 336 -0.43 10.12 4.78
CA GLN A 336 -1.36 9.44 5.68
C GLN A 336 -2.52 10.36 6.08
N ASN A 337 -2.22 11.55 6.57
CA ASN A 337 -3.20 12.58 6.97
C ASN A 337 -2.52 13.96 7.07
N TYR A 338 -3.26 14.98 7.52
CA TYR A 338 -2.77 16.37 7.60
C TYR A 338 -1.53 16.58 8.48
N ARG A 339 -1.13 15.60 9.30
CA ARG A 339 0.05 15.70 10.18
C ARG A 339 1.35 15.33 9.45
N TYR A 340 1.26 14.77 8.24
CA TYR A 340 2.40 14.27 7.49
C TYR A 340 2.67 15.11 6.25
N CYS A 341 3.95 15.43 6.02
CA CYS A 341 4.40 16.00 4.76
C CYS A 341 4.23 14.97 3.64
N PRO A 342 3.64 15.34 2.49
CA PRO A 342 3.48 14.39 1.38
C PRO A 342 4.79 14.11 0.67
N THR A 343 4.87 12.95 0.03
CA THR A 343 5.96 12.57 -0.87
C THR A 343 5.47 11.55 -1.89
N SER A 344 6.33 11.21 -2.85
CA SER A 344 6.06 10.12 -3.82
C SER A 344 5.82 8.79 -3.10
N ARG A 345 4.75 8.10 -3.47
CA ARG A 345 4.31 6.82 -2.90
C ARG A 345 3.57 5.99 -3.94
N MET A 346 3.67 4.69 -3.77
CA MET A 346 2.90 3.71 -4.56
C MET A 346 1.40 3.82 -4.34
N SER A 347 0.61 3.37 -5.31
CA SER A 347 -0.85 3.21 -5.25
C SER A 347 -1.26 1.74 -5.36
N ASN A 348 -1.51 1.22 -6.55
CA ASN A 348 -1.68 -0.20 -6.82
C ASN A 348 -0.54 -0.62 -7.75
N THR A 349 0.50 -1.24 -7.18
CA THR A 349 1.73 -1.54 -7.88
C THR A 349 1.79 -3.02 -8.21
N TYR A 350 1.97 -3.39 -9.49
CA TYR A 350 1.94 -4.78 -9.89
C TYR A 350 2.80 -5.09 -11.12
N ILE A 351 3.26 -6.35 -11.20
CA ILE A 351 3.82 -6.95 -12.41
C ILE A 351 2.66 -7.32 -13.32
N CYS A 352 2.73 -6.92 -14.59
CA CYS A 352 1.70 -7.20 -15.60
C CYS A 352 1.62 -8.70 -15.91
N PRO A 353 0.43 -9.21 -16.32
CA PRO A 353 0.27 -10.60 -16.72
C PRO A 353 1.17 -10.97 -17.89
N GLY A 354 1.75 -12.18 -17.81
CA GLY A 354 2.44 -12.85 -18.89
C GLY A 354 1.52 -13.80 -19.68
N LYS A 355 2.11 -14.90 -20.19
CA LYS A 355 1.38 -15.85 -21.07
C LYS A 355 1.19 -17.23 -20.46
N SER A 356 2.04 -17.63 -19.50
CA SER A 356 1.97 -18.96 -18.89
C SER A 356 0.77 -19.09 -17.97
N THR A 357 0.27 -20.30 -17.77
CA THR A 357 -0.66 -20.58 -16.68
C THR A 357 0.09 -20.93 -15.40
N PRO A 358 -0.51 -20.79 -14.21
CA PRO A 358 0.10 -21.23 -12.95
C PRO A 358 0.52 -22.71 -12.98
N GLU A 359 -0.31 -23.56 -13.61
CA GLU A 359 -0.06 -25.00 -13.74
C GLU A 359 1.18 -25.28 -14.59
N GLU A 360 1.36 -24.55 -15.70
CA GLU A 360 2.55 -24.65 -16.55
C GLU A 360 3.82 -24.25 -15.79
N ILE A 361 3.75 -23.19 -14.97
CA ILE A 361 4.87 -22.71 -14.15
C ILE A 361 5.27 -23.76 -13.09
N ILE A 362 4.28 -24.34 -12.40
CA ILE A 362 4.51 -25.39 -11.42
C ILE A 362 5.06 -26.64 -12.10
N ALA A 363 4.47 -27.07 -13.21
CA ALA A 363 4.91 -28.26 -13.97
C ALA A 363 6.33 -28.12 -14.50
N ALA A 364 6.76 -26.90 -14.87
CA ALA A 364 8.13 -26.62 -15.32
C ALA A 364 9.16 -26.56 -14.18
N THR A 365 8.72 -26.62 -12.92
CA THR A 365 9.61 -26.56 -11.75
C THR A 365 9.88 -27.97 -11.21
N LYS A 366 11.06 -28.51 -11.53
CA LYS A 366 11.41 -29.89 -11.13
C LYS A 366 11.57 -30.05 -9.62
N LEU A 367 12.29 -29.11 -8.98
CA LEU A 367 12.51 -29.06 -7.54
C LEU A 367 12.59 -27.60 -7.11
N GLY A 368 11.85 -27.21 -6.09
CA GLY A 368 11.84 -25.83 -5.60
C GLY A 368 10.78 -25.56 -4.54
N LEU A 369 10.51 -24.28 -4.29
CA LEU A 369 9.52 -23.81 -3.35
C LEU A 369 8.34 -23.15 -4.09
N TYR A 370 7.11 -23.37 -3.59
CA TYR A 370 5.95 -22.57 -3.95
C TYR A 370 5.56 -21.68 -2.77
N ALA A 371 5.85 -20.37 -2.86
CA ALA A 371 5.55 -19.38 -1.83
C ALA A 371 4.22 -18.72 -2.17
N VAL A 372 3.17 -18.94 -1.37
CA VAL A 372 1.79 -18.49 -1.63
C VAL A 372 1.47 -17.24 -0.86
N GLY A 373 1.83 -17.18 0.43
CA GLY A 373 1.54 -16.07 1.33
C GLY A 373 2.80 -15.52 2.00
N PHE A 374 2.73 -14.25 2.42
CA PHE A 374 3.85 -13.57 3.07
C PHE A 374 3.37 -12.84 4.32
N ASN A 375 4.19 -12.85 5.39
CA ASN A 375 3.95 -12.12 6.64
C ASN A 375 4.39 -10.65 6.57
N GLY A 376 4.93 -10.23 5.42
CA GLY A 376 5.58 -8.95 5.22
C GLY A 376 7.09 -9.13 5.07
N GLY A 377 7.78 -8.02 4.90
CA GLY A 377 9.22 -7.97 4.70
C GLY A 377 9.75 -6.56 4.85
N SER A 378 11.02 -6.40 4.57
CA SER A 378 11.70 -5.11 4.56
C SER A 378 12.68 -5.02 3.40
N VAL A 379 12.94 -3.79 2.96
CA VAL A 379 13.98 -3.46 1.99
C VAL A 379 14.81 -2.29 2.48
N ASP A 380 16.10 -2.30 2.20
CA ASP A 380 16.92 -1.11 2.19
C ASP A 380 16.92 -0.53 0.77
N PRO A 381 16.26 0.62 0.51
CA PRO A 381 16.20 1.18 -0.83
C PRO A 381 17.56 1.55 -1.43
N THR A 382 18.56 1.79 -0.57
CA THR A 382 19.91 2.20 -0.98
C THR A 382 20.70 1.03 -1.53
N THR A 383 20.68 -0.10 -0.82
CA THR A 383 21.40 -1.32 -1.22
C THR A 383 20.56 -2.23 -2.11
N GLY A 384 19.23 -2.16 -1.98
CA GLY A 384 18.29 -3.07 -2.61
C GLY A 384 18.15 -4.42 -1.87
N GLU A 385 18.81 -4.60 -0.72
CA GLU A 385 18.67 -5.82 0.09
C GLU A 385 17.25 -5.95 0.64
N PHE A 386 16.66 -7.13 0.49
CA PHE A 386 15.34 -7.45 1.03
C PHE A 386 15.30 -8.79 1.73
N ASN A 387 14.33 -8.92 2.64
CA ASN A 387 13.93 -10.20 3.21
C ASN A 387 12.40 -10.27 3.35
N PHE A 388 11.83 -11.47 3.09
CA PHE A 388 10.39 -11.74 3.20
C PHE A 388 10.14 -13.07 3.86
N GLY A 389 9.42 -13.07 4.98
CA GLY A 389 8.92 -14.30 5.62
C GLY A 389 7.67 -14.81 4.90
N CYS A 390 7.65 -16.07 4.52
CA CYS A 390 6.47 -16.73 3.98
C CYS A 390 5.53 -17.15 5.11
N SER A 391 4.25 -16.83 4.98
CA SER A 391 3.18 -17.32 5.86
C SER A 391 2.57 -18.64 5.38
N GLU A 392 2.74 -18.93 4.09
CA GLU A 392 2.28 -20.18 3.46
C GLU A 392 3.24 -20.55 2.33
N ALA A 393 3.80 -21.74 2.40
CA ALA A 393 4.69 -22.26 1.35
C ALA A 393 4.62 -23.78 1.25
N TYR A 394 5.00 -24.32 0.10
CA TYR A 394 5.00 -25.75 -0.22
C TYR A 394 6.26 -26.13 -0.97
N ILE A 395 6.68 -27.39 -0.84
CA ILE A 395 7.72 -27.94 -1.71
C ILE A 395 7.10 -28.30 -3.06
N ILE A 396 7.85 -28.05 -4.13
CA ILE A 396 7.56 -28.57 -5.48
C ILE A 396 8.57 -29.69 -5.75
N ARG A 397 8.06 -30.88 -6.17
CA ARG A 397 8.86 -31.98 -6.72
C ARG A 397 8.22 -32.50 -7.98
N ASP A 398 9.05 -32.73 -9.02
CA ASP A 398 8.64 -33.23 -10.32
C ASP A 398 7.40 -32.52 -10.90
N GLY A 399 7.37 -31.17 -10.76
CA GLY A 399 6.29 -30.33 -11.28
C GLY A 399 4.97 -30.44 -10.51
N LYS A 400 5.00 -30.89 -9.24
CA LYS A 400 3.81 -31.03 -8.38
C LYS A 400 4.01 -30.34 -7.06
N ILE A 401 2.96 -29.70 -6.56
CA ILE A 401 2.91 -29.17 -5.19
C ILE A 401 2.80 -30.36 -4.23
N CYS A 402 3.70 -30.40 -3.26
CA CYS A 402 3.80 -31.48 -2.27
C CYS A 402 3.45 -30.94 -0.87
N GLU A 403 4.24 -31.31 0.15
CA GLU A 403 3.99 -30.96 1.55
C GLU A 403 4.14 -29.45 1.83
N PRO A 404 3.33 -28.91 2.76
CA PRO A 404 3.52 -27.56 3.27
C PRO A 404 4.80 -27.45 4.10
N VAL A 405 5.44 -26.29 4.04
CA VAL A 405 6.63 -25.96 4.84
C VAL A 405 6.49 -24.58 5.48
N LYS A 406 7.04 -24.40 6.68
CA LYS A 406 7.03 -23.17 7.47
C LYS A 406 8.43 -22.61 7.73
N GLY A 407 8.47 -21.33 8.13
CA GLY A 407 9.73 -20.65 8.43
C GLY A 407 10.57 -20.30 7.20
N ALA A 408 9.99 -20.37 5.99
CA ALA A 408 10.66 -19.94 4.77
C ALA A 408 10.85 -18.42 4.75
N THR A 409 12.06 -17.97 4.40
CA THR A 409 12.38 -16.56 4.19
C THR A 409 13.07 -16.39 2.85
N LEU A 410 12.53 -15.54 1.97
CA LEU A 410 13.16 -15.17 0.71
C LEU A 410 14.12 -14.01 0.94
N ILE A 411 15.37 -14.15 0.48
CA ILE A 411 16.44 -13.16 0.69
C ILE A 411 17.10 -12.86 -0.66
N GLY A 412 17.32 -11.57 -0.94
CA GLY A 412 17.92 -11.17 -2.20
C GLY A 412 18.15 -9.68 -2.31
N HIS A 413 18.49 -9.25 -3.55
CA HIS A 413 18.69 -7.84 -3.92
C HIS A 413 17.70 -7.44 -5.02
N GLY A 414 17.08 -6.28 -4.88
CA GLY A 414 16.03 -5.79 -5.78
C GLY A 414 16.50 -5.56 -7.21
N ASP A 415 17.74 -5.13 -7.41
CA ASP A 415 18.33 -4.89 -8.73
C ASP A 415 18.75 -6.19 -9.46
N GLU A 416 18.76 -7.33 -8.78
CA GLU A 416 19.09 -8.64 -9.36
C GLU A 416 17.87 -9.56 -9.49
N ILE A 417 16.99 -9.58 -8.46
CA ILE A 417 15.92 -10.59 -8.39
C ILE A 417 14.99 -10.58 -9.59
N LEU A 418 14.65 -9.40 -10.10
CA LEU A 418 13.75 -9.29 -11.25
C LEU A 418 14.39 -9.80 -12.56
N LYS A 419 15.71 -9.89 -12.65
CA LYS A 419 16.43 -10.45 -13.80
C LYS A 419 16.31 -11.98 -13.83
N HIS A 420 16.12 -12.60 -12.65
CA HIS A 420 15.96 -14.05 -12.50
C HIS A 420 14.51 -14.52 -12.72
N ILE A 421 13.56 -13.64 -13.01
CA ILE A 421 12.21 -14.04 -13.39
C ILE A 421 12.24 -14.66 -14.79
N ASP A 422 11.95 -15.95 -14.89
CA ASP A 422 12.01 -16.71 -16.13
C ASP A 422 10.65 -17.23 -16.62
N MET A 423 9.59 -17.14 -15.80
CA MET A 423 8.21 -17.39 -16.20
C MET A 423 7.26 -16.41 -15.50
N VAL A 424 6.23 -15.94 -16.23
CA VAL A 424 5.21 -15.01 -15.73
C VAL A 424 3.83 -15.51 -16.15
N GLY A 425 2.96 -15.68 -15.18
CA GLY A 425 1.61 -16.19 -15.33
C GLY A 425 0.62 -15.19 -15.91
N ASN A 426 -0.60 -15.66 -16.17
CA ASN A 426 -1.71 -14.88 -16.73
C ASN A 426 -2.80 -14.54 -15.68
N ASP A 427 -2.62 -14.93 -14.44
CA ASP A 427 -3.57 -14.93 -13.34
C ASP A 427 -3.37 -13.75 -12.36
N LEU A 428 -3.18 -12.53 -12.90
CA LEU A 428 -2.99 -11.33 -12.08
C LEU A 428 -4.06 -11.20 -10.98
N ALA A 429 -3.60 -11.07 -9.75
CA ALA A 429 -4.42 -10.70 -8.60
C ALA A 429 -3.75 -9.58 -7.79
N LEU A 430 -4.53 -8.93 -6.92
CA LEU A 430 -4.07 -7.85 -6.05
C LEU A 430 -4.26 -8.22 -4.58
N GLY A 431 -3.28 -7.90 -3.76
CA GLY A 431 -3.32 -8.03 -2.32
C GLY A 431 -3.39 -6.64 -1.63
N GLN A 432 -4.22 -6.51 -0.60
CA GLN A 432 -4.44 -5.26 0.12
C GLN A 432 -3.49 -5.10 1.28
N GLY A 433 -2.70 -4.02 1.30
CA GLY A 433 -1.72 -3.73 2.33
C GLY A 433 -1.74 -2.30 2.85
N MET A 434 -0.91 -2.09 3.86
CA MET A 434 -0.55 -0.77 4.38
C MET A 434 0.94 -0.59 4.19
N CYS A 435 1.33 0.51 3.57
CA CYS A 435 2.72 0.82 3.27
C CYS A 435 3.19 2.00 4.12
N GLY A 436 4.24 1.80 4.93
CA GLY A 436 4.82 2.81 5.82
C GLY A 436 6.04 3.50 5.18
N ALA A 437 6.11 4.84 5.25
CA ALA A 437 7.29 5.63 4.89
C ALA A 437 7.24 7.02 5.55
N ALA A 438 8.11 7.95 5.16
CA ALA A 438 8.20 9.29 5.75
C ALA A 438 6.87 10.08 5.75
N SER A 439 5.99 9.87 4.75
CA SER A 439 4.67 10.49 4.70
C SER A 439 3.59 9.72 5.47
N GLY A 440 3.98 8.81 6.36
CA GLY A 440 3.09 7.98 7.18
C GLY A 440 2.66 6.69 6.50
N SER A 441 1.71 5.99 7.13
CA SER A 441 1.14 4.73 6.64
C SER A 441 -0.03 5.00 5.70
N ILE A 442 0.03 4.47 4.48
CA ILE A 442 -0.99 4.65 3.45
C ILE A 442 -1.48 3.31 2.90
N ARG A 443 -2.69 3.32 2.38
CA ARG A 443 -3.29 2.17 1.70
C ARG A 443 -2.61 1.93 0.36
N THR A 444 -2.21 0.69 0.09
CA THR A 444 -1.64 0.26 -1.19
C THR A 444 -2.12 -1.14 -1.54
N ASN A 445 -2.28 -1.40 -2.83
CA ASN A 445 -2.30 -2.77 -3.32
C ASN A 445 -0.90 -3.15 -3.80
N VAL A 446 -0.52 -4.37 -3.50
CA VAL A 446 0.55 -5.08 -4.19
C VAL A 446 -0.06 -6.05 -5.18
N GLY A 447 0.63 -6.43 -6.24
CA GLY A 447 0.08 -7.39 -7.19
C GLY A 447 1.09 -8.01 -8.13
N GLN A 448 0.76 -9.22 -8.53
CA GLN A 448 1.44 -9.93 -9.60
C GLN A 448 0.60 -11.14 -10.04
N PRO A 449 0.84 -11.69 -11.23
CA PRO A 449 0.46 -13.06 -11.55
C PRO A 449 1.40 -14.04 -10.85
N THR A 450 1.06 -15.32 -10.83
CA THR A 450 2.01 -16.38 -10.47
C THR A 450 3.26 -16.25 -11.35
N LEU A 451 4.44 -16.27 -10.74
CA LEU A 451 5.70 -16.16 -11.47
C LEU A 451 6.77 -17.10 -10.90
N ARG A 452 7.80 -17.38 -11.68
CA ARG A 452 8.95 -18.16 -11.22
C ARG A 452 10.22 -17.33 -11.25
N ILE A 453 10.96 -17.40 -10.15
CA ILE A 453 12.34 -16.96 -10.03
C ILE A 453 13.21 -18.19 -10.16
N SER A 454 14.10 -18.20 -11.15
CA SER A 454 14.94 -19.35 -11.46
C SER A 454 15.92 -19.71 -10.33
N GLU A 455 16.38 -18.72 -9.58
CA GLU A 455 17.24 -18.90 -8.41
C GLU A 455 17.07 -17.75 -7.42
N ILE A 456 16.80 -18.08 -6.16
CA ILE A 456 16.79 -17.14 -5.03
C ILE A 456 17.25 -17.85 -3.75
N THR A 457 17.84 -17.11 -2.82
CA THR A 457 18.20 -17.64 -1.52
C THR A 457 16.95 -17.79 -0.65
N VAL A 458 16.71 -19.01 -0.17
CA VAL A 458 15.67 -19.34 0.80
C VAL A 458 16.34 -19.67 2.13
N GLY A 459 15.99 -18.93 3.17
CA GLY A 459 16.32 -19.25 4.56
C GLY A 459 15.28 -20.20 5.13
N GLY A 460 15.74 -21.19 5.90
CA GLY A 460 14.90 -22.19 6.58
C GLY A 460 15.72 -23.00 7.58
N ARG A 461 15.06 -23.85 8.35
CA ARG A 461 15.69 -24.70 9.38
C ARG A 461 15.64 -26.18 9.05
N GLY A 462 15.04 -26.59 7.94
CA GLY A 462 14.79 -27.99 7.54
C GLY A 462 15.97 -28.70 6.87
N GLY A 463 17.18 -28.10 6.87
CA GLY A 463 18.35 -28.65 6.17
C GLY A 463 18.34 -28.32 4.68
N GLU A 464 18.99 -29.13 3.85
CA GLU A 464 19.04 -28.96 2.40
C GLU A 464 17.79 -29.54 1.72
N LEU A 465 17.34 -28.89 0.63
CA LEU A 465 16.25 -29.37 -0.22
C LEU A 465 16.73 -30.65 -0.98
N LYS A 466 16.02 -31.74 -0.79
CA LYS A 466 16.28 -33.04 -1.45
C LYS A 466 15.09 -33.49 -2.27
#